data_1126b3152d8867b5199598ec08cc17c0
#
_entry.id   1126b3152d8867b5199598ec08cc17c0
#
_cell.length_a   1.000
_cell.length_b   1.000
_cell.length_c   1.000
_cell.angle_alpha   90.00
_cell.angle_beta   90.00
_cell.angle_gamma   90.00
#
_symmetry.space_group_name_H-M   'P 1'
#
loop_
_entity.id
_entity.type
_entity.pdbx_description
1 polymer ?
#
loop_
_entity_poly.entity_id
_entity_poly.type
_entity_poly.pdbx_seq_one_letter_code
_entity_poly.pdbx_strand_id
1 'polypeptide(L)'
;ITGEAKVAQVGLRRVESALHQGYDKKDIFVANPEHLSKSIGPDTKVVGINVMDPLGMAPVTTTMAPEKLSYVAMKFKKMCAEIIQLKKKYDFKVVVGGNGAWELAKSDRMKVHGIDTVVVGEADELALDLFHDLEKGDAPELMHCFVKNIQNIPEITKPTVNSLIEAMRGCGRGCDFCDVNKRSKKDLSIERLQREAKVNLDYGFDSVWLHSDEMLLYGCDNKDFIPNRDAITDLWKGLKGMGANFIGTTHMTFSAVAADPQLMRNIADVNRQHETGRWLATNLGIETVSPSMVKKHLGVKTRPFATEEWGSVVREGAQILNDNHWFPAATIIIGWPDETPDDSQFTIDMMNDFRTMNFRGLVAPLLYQDFSEKNSMHFGNLNEAQFTLFWRCWENNLRVINDIIPIILRNKTYGPPMKIFMYGILKAGTWAIMRYLRGLCKDLFNGRTPEEIIEKYSRSRSVTSQKMITKKL
;
A
#
# COMPACT_ATOMS: atom_id res chain seq x y z
N ILE A 1 20.81 16.52 -18.33
CA ILE A 1 19.83 15.76 -17.52
C ILE A 1 18.48 16.02 -18.15
N THR A 2 17.90 15.01 -18.81
CA THR A 2 16.64 15.12 -19.57
C THR A 2 15.40 15.23 -18.67
N GLY A 3 15.50 14.90 -17.38
CA GLY A 3 14.35 14.80 -16.46
C GLY A 3 13.59 13.47 -16.54
N GLU A 4 13.99 12.56 -17.44
CA GLU A 4 13.37 11.25 -17.57
C GLU A 4 13.65 10.35 -16.36
N ALA A 5 12.61 9.67 -15.87
CA ALA A 5 12.71 8.70 -14.78
C ALA A 5 13.25 7.36 -15.29
N LYS A 6 14.40 6.92 -14.76
CA LYS A 6 15.00 5.63 -15.11
C LYS A 6 14.10 4.45 -14.70
N VAL A 7 13.47 4.54 -13.53
CA VAL A 7 12.48 3.59 -13.02
C VAL A 7 11.19 4.31 -12.70
N ALA A 8 10.03 3.67 -12.88
CA ALA A 8 8.73 4.25 -12.58
C ALA A 8 7.76 3.23 -11.97
N GLN A 9 6.64 3.69 -11.48
CA GLN A 9 5.56 2.81 -10.99
C GLN A 9 5.02 1.95 -12.15
N VAL A 10 4.64 0.71 -11.85
CA VAL A 10 4.16 -0.24 -12.87
C VAL A 10 2.98 0.32 -13.68
N GLY A 11 2.03 1.01 -13.05
CA GLY A 11 0.92 1.64 -13.75
C GLY A 11 1.34 2.70 -14.77
N LEU A 12 2.35 3.54 -14.46
CA LEU A 12 2.92 4.48 -15.43
C LEU A 12 3.62 3.76 -16.59
N ARG A 13 4.33 2.66 -16.32
CA ARG A 13 4.97 1.86 -17.37
C ARG A 13 3.95 1.18 -18.28
N ARG A 14 2.78 0.78 -17.74
CA ARG A 14 1.65 0.28 -18.54
C ARG A 14 1.11 1.34 -19.50
N VAL A 15 0.83 2.54 -18.97
CA VAL A 15 0.36 3.68 -19.79
C VAL A 15 1.41 4.06 -20.84
N GLU A 16 2.68 4.17 -20.48
CA GLU A 16 3.78 4.42 -21.42
C GLU A 16 3.79 3.39 -22.55
N SER A 17 3.66 2.11 -22.23
CA SER A 17 3.63 1.03 -23.22
C SER A 17 2.38 1.06 -24.09
N ALA A 18 1.22 1.44 -23.54
CA ALA A 18 -0.01 1.64 -24.31
C ALA A 18 0.15 2.75 -25.34
N LEU A 19 0.71 3.89 -24.92
CA LEU A 19 0.93 5.04 -25.79
C LEU A 19 1.94 4.75 -26.91
N HIS A 20 2.95 3.92 -26.68
CA HIS A 20 3.89 3.48 -27.72
C HIS A 20 3.25 2.68 -28.86
N GLN A 21 1.98 2.28 -28.74
CA GLN A 21 1.24 1.61 -29.83
C GLN A 21 0.74 2.60 -30.89
N GLY A 22 0.62 3.89 -30.57
CA GLY A 22 0.12 4.91 -31.48
C GLY A 22 0.96 6.18 -31.60
N TYR A 23 1.93 6.39 -30.70
CA TYR A 23 2.83 7.54 -30.72
C TYR A 23 4.28 7.12 -30.92
N ASP A 24 5.10 7.98 -31.51
CA ASP A 24 6.55 7.78 -31.58
C ASP A 24 7.16 7.75 -30.18
N LYS A 25 8.08 6.83 -29.94
CA LYS A 25 8.76 6.66 -28.63
C LYS A 25 9.45 7.92 -28.14
N LYS A 26 9.93 8.77 -29.04
CA LYS A 26 10.60 10.05 -28.74
C LYS A 26 9.65 11.10 -28.15
N ASP A 27 8.33 10.95 -28.41
CA ASP A 27 7.30 11.91 -28.01
C ASP A 27 6.70 11.58 -26.65
N ILE A 28 7.07 10.42 -26.07
CA ILE A 28 6.57 9.94 -24.77
C ILE A 28 7.74 9.65 -23.85
N PHE A 29 7.69 10.19 -22.65
CA PHE A 29 8.59 9.79 -21.57
C PHE A 29 7.97 9.98 -20.19
N VAL A 30 8.40 9.18 -19.24
CA VAL A 30 7.98 9.32 -17.85
C VAL A 30 8.92 10.31 -17.16
N ALA A 31 8.39 11.45 -16.74
CA ALA A 31 9.14 12.50 -16.07
C ALA A 31 9.35 12.23 -14.58
N ASN A 32 10.49 12.67 -14.04
CA ASN A 32 10.65 12.79 -12.60
C ASN A 32 9.87 14.03 -12.12
N PRO A 33 8.96 13.90 -11.13
CA PRO A 33 8.18 15.03 -10.62
C PRO A 33 9.00 16.23 -10.11
N GLU A 34 10.27 16.03 -9.77
CA GLU A 34 11.16 17.11 -9.34
C GLU A 34 11.73 17.93 -10.52
N HIS A 35 11.45 17.55 -11.76
CA HIS A 35 11.97 18.17 -12.98
C HIS A 35 10.89 18.57 -13.99
N LEU A 36 9.67 18.87 -13.55
CA LEU A 36 8.53 19.20 -14.42
C LEU A 36 8.82 20.36 -15.37
N SER A 37 9.41 21.44 -14.87
CA SER A 37 9.75 22.60 -15.69
C SER A 37 10.77 22.32 -16.80
N LYS A 38 11.50 21.20 -16.73
CA LYS A 38 12.42 20.75 -17.78
C LYS A 38 11.74 19.77 -18.74
N SER A 39 10.64 19.16 -18.31
CA SER A 39 9.92 18.11 -19.04
C SER A 39 8.73 18.65 -19.81
N ILE A 40 8.14 19.76 -19.37
CA ILE A 40 6.97 20.39 -19.98
C ILE A 40 7.42 21.61 -20.77
N GLY A 41 7.10 21.65 -22.04
CA GLY A 41 7.49 22.70 -23.00
C GLY A 41 6.38 23.04 -24.00
N PRO A 42 6.69 23.87 -25.05
CA PRO A 42 5.69 24.32 -26.02
C PRO A 42 5.06 23.17 -26.83
N ASP A 43 5.78 22.05 -26.99
CA ASP A 43 5.33 20.91 -27.79
C ASP A 43 4.55 19.89 -26.93
N THR A 44 4.48 20.07 -25.60
CA THR A 44 3.72 19.19 -24.71
C THR A 44 2.23 19.31 -24.96
N LYS A 45 1.55 18.20 -25.22
CA LYS A 45 0.09 18.15 -25.46
C LYS A 45 -0.67 17.63 -24.25
N VAL A 46 -0.15 16.58 -23.60
CA VAL A 46 -0.82 15.93 -22.46
C VAL A 46 0.20 15.63 -21.36
N VAL A 47 -0.19 15.89 -20.12
CA VAL A 47 0.54 15.52 -18.90
C VAL A 47 -0.29 14.52 -18.12
N GLY A 48 0.15 13.27 -18.08
CA GLY A 48 -0.47 12.19 -17.29
C GLY A 48 0.15 12.07 -15.89
N ILE A 49 -0.66 12.01 -14.87
CA ILE A 49 -0.23 11.89 -13.46
C ILE A 49 -0.84 10.64 -12.83
N ASN A 50 0.01 9.79 -12.26
CA ASN A 50 -0.43 8.65 -11.46
C ASN A 50 -0.40 9.01 -9.97
N VAL A 51 -1.54 8.82 -9.28
CA VAL A 51 -1.70 9.16 -7.86
C VAL A 51 -2.13 7.96 -7.03
N MET A 52 -1.68 7.91 -5.77
CA MET A 52 -2.09 6.89 -4.81
C MET A 52 -2.95 7.47 -3.66
N ASP A 53 -2.60 8.64 -3.15
CA ASP A 53 -3.28 9.30 -2.02
C ASP A 53 -3.05 10.84 -2.12
N PRO A 54 -3.59 11.48 -3.18
CA PRO A 54 -3.24 12.86 -3.53
C PRO A 54 -3.74 13.89 -2.52
N LEU A 55 -4.83 13.62 -1.83
CA LEU A 55 -5.40 14.53 -0.83
C LEU A 55 -5.19 14.04 0.61
N GLY A 56 -4.61 12.85 0.80
CA GLY A 56 -4.37 12.28 2.13
C GLY A 56 -5.62 11.65 2.73
N MET A 57 -6.51 11.10 1.91
CA MET A 57 -7.78 10.52 2.33
C MET A 57 -7.74 8.99 2.50
N ALA A 58 -6.63 8.36 2.15
CA ALA A 58 -6.48 6.92 2.32
C ALA A 58 -6.41 6.52 3.82
N PRO A 59 -6.89 5.31 4.19
CA PRO A 59 -6.99 4.87 5.59
C PRO A 59 -5.69 4.97 6.39
N VAL A 60 -4.55 4.67 5.77
CA VAL A 60 -3.24 4.80 6.42
C VAL A 60 -2.94 6.26 6.75
N THR A 61 -3.18 7.16 5.81
CA THR A 61 -2.89 8.58 6.01
C THR A 61 -3.83 9.20 7.03
N THR A 62 -5.14 8.95 6.94
CA THR A 62 -6.13 9.48 7.88
C THR A 62 -5.86 9.01 9.30
N THR A 63 -5.35 7.79 9.48
CA THR A 63 -4.98 7.26 10.79
C THR A 63 -3.66 7.83 11.32
N MET A 64 -2.62 7.93 10.46
CA MET A 64 -1.26 8.28 10.90
C MET A 64 -0.96 9.79 10.88
N ALA A 65 -1.68 10.54 10.06
CA ALA A 65 -1.55 12.00 9.93
C ALA A 65 -2.93 12.68 9.99
N PRO A 66 -3.71 12.48 11.06
CA PRO A 66 -5.03 13.10 11.16
C PRO A 66 -4.86 14.62 11.08
N GLU A 67 -5.65 15.20 10.23
CA GLU A 67 -5.96 16.62 10.14
C GLU A 67 -5.07 17.54 9.31
N LYS A 68 -3.91 17.24 8.81
CA LYS A 68 -3.38 18.31 7.92
C LYS A 68 -2.25 17.98 6.98
N LEU A 69 -1.39 17.05 7.14
CA LEU A 69 -0.22 17.12 6.26
C LEU A 69 0.40 15.73 6.02
N SER A 70 -0.29 14.90 5.26
CA SER A 70 0.44 13.81 4.65
C SER A 70 1.51 14.39 3.72
N TYR A 71 2.71 13.86 3.81
CA TYR A 71 3.81 14.23 2.92
C TYR A 71 3.43 14.08 1.44
N VAL A 72 2.63 13.05 1.12
CA VAL A 72 2.15 12.77 -0.24
C VAL A 72 1.23 13.91 -0.72
N ALA A 73 0.24 14.31 0.09
CA ALA A 73 -0.66 15.41 -0.28
C ALA A 73 0.09 16.75 -0.44
N MET A 74 1.08 17.03 0.41
CA MET A 74 1.92 18.22 0.25
C MET A 74 2.70 18.21 -1.07
N LYS A 75 3.30 17.08 -1.42
CA LYS A 75 4.05 16.93 -2.69
C LYS A 75 3.12 17.04 -3.88
N PHE A 76 1.94 16.43 -3.82
CA PHE A 76 0.93 16.54 -4.87
C PHE A 76 0.47 17.99 -5.09
N LYS A 77 0.11 18.70 -4.01
CA LYS A 77 -0.27 20.13 -4.08
C LYS A 77 0.85 20.99 -4.68
N LYS A 78 2.10 20.75 -4.27
CA LYS A 78 3.24 21.47 -4.83
C LYS A 78 3.40 21.20 -6.33
N MET A 79 3.29 19.96 -6.76
CA MET A 79 3.34 19.55 -8.16
C MET A 79 2.22 20.22 -8.97
N CYS A 80 0.98 20.19 -8.48
CA CYS A 80 -0.15 20.86 -9.14
C CYS A 80 0.04 22.39 -9.27
N ALA A 81 0.57 23.03 -8.23
CA ALA A 81 0.87 24.45 -8.27
C ALA A 81 1.90 24.79 -9.38
N GLU A 82 2.93 23.97 -9.57
CA GLU A 82 3.91 24.13 -10.65
C GLU A 82 3.25 23.89 -12.02
N ILE A 83 2.45 22.85 -12.18
CA ILE A 83 1.69 22.54 -13.41
C ILE A 83 0.77 23.72 -13.79
N ILE A 84 0.05 24.30 -12.84
CA ILE A 84 -0.81 25.47 -13.07
C ILE A 84 0.01 26.67 -13.60
N GLN A 85 1.22 26.91 -13.11
CA GLN A 85 2.07 27.97 -13.65
C GLN A 85 2.56 27.64 -15.07
N LEU A 86 2.84 26.37 -15.35
CA LEU A 86 3.23 25.92 -16.70
C LEU A 86 2.07 26.01 -17.68
N LYS A 87 0.83 25.72 -17.28
CA LYS A 87 -0.40 25.91 -18.10
C LYS A 87 -0.64 27.39 -18.49
N LYS A 88 -0.10 28.36 -17.76
CA LYS A 88 -0.16 29.77 -18.18
C LYS A 88 0.78 30.10 -19.35
N LYS A 89 1.79 29.25 -19.58
CA LYS A 89 2.82 29.46 -20.61
C LYS A 89 2.62 28.56 -21.81
N TYR A 90 2.06 27.36 -21.61
CA TYR A 90 1.95 26.31 -22.62
C TYR A 90 0.53 25.74 -22.62
N ASP A 91 0.06 25.37 -23.81
CA ASP A 91 -1.26 24.77 -23.99
C ASP A 91 -1.16 23.26 -23.97
N PHE A 92 -1.52 22.66 -22.81
CA PHE A 92 -1.57 21.20 -22.62
C PHE A 92 -2.71 20.80 -21.67
N LYS A 93 -3.14 19.55 -21.80
CA LYS A 93 -4.15 18.94 -20.94
C LYS A 93 -3.52 18.15 -19.81
N VAL A 94 -4.19 18.05 -18.68
CA VAL A 94 -3.74 17.29 -17.51
C VAL A 94 -4.73 16.20 -17.19
N VAL A 95 -4.29 14.95 -17.24
CA VAL A 95 -5.10 13.79 -16.85
C VAL A 95 -4.49 13.13 -15.62
N VAL A 96 -5.35 12.76 -14.67
CA VAL A 96 -4.95 12.07 -13.43
C VAL A 96 -5.62 10.72 -13.34
N GLY A 97 -4.83 9.69 -13.08
CA GLY A 97 -5.28 8.31 -12.86
C GLY A 97 -4.54 7.66 -11.68
N GLY A 98 -4.81 6.39 -11.44
CA GLY A 98 -4.21 5.61 -10.35
C GLY A 98 -5.16 5.40 -9.17
N ASN A 99 -4.73 4.62 -8.18
CA ASN A 99 -5.59 4.16 -7.09
C ASN A 99 -6.21 5.28 -6.23
N GLY A 100 -5.57 6.46 -6.16
CA GLY A 100 -6.07 7.62 -5.43
C GLY A 100 -6.89 8.60 -6.28
N ALA A 101 -7.16 8.31 -7.55
CA ALA A 101 -7.87 9.24 -8.43
C ALA A 101 -9.31 9.54 -7.96
N TRP A 102 -9.94 8.63 -7.24
CA TRP A 102 -11.27 8.82 -6.65
C TRP A 102 -11.36 10.04 -5.71
N GLU A 103 -10.26 10.39 -5.03
CA GLU A 103 -10.19 11.56 -4.16
C GLU A 103 -10.37 12.88 -4.93
N LEU A 104 -10.04 12.88 -6.21
CA LEU A 104 -10.08 14.02 -7.11
C LEU A 104 -11.35 14.05 -8.00
N ALA A 105 -12.22 13.05 -7.90
CA ALA A 105 -13.40 12.88 -8.77
C ALA A 105 -14.53 13.90 -8.53
N LYS A 106 -14.23 15.06 -7.93
CA LYS A 106 -15.15 16.18 -7.74
C LYS A 106 -14.66 17.39 -8.54
N SER A 107 -15.56 18.05 -9.29
CA SER A 107 -15.20 19.14 -10.21
C SER A 107 -14.48 20.32 -9.53
N ASP A 108 -14.83 20.66 -8.28
CA ASP A 108 -14.14 21.69 -7.50
C ASP A 108 -12.69 21.28 -7.17
N ARG A 109 -12.48 20.01 -6.82
CA ARG A 109 -11.14 19.48 -6.55
C ARG A 109 -10.28 19.46 -7.82
N MET A 110 -10.85 19.07 -8.96
CA MET A 110 -10.16 19.10 -10.24
C MET A 110 -9.70 20.51 -10.62
N LYS A 111 -10.59 21.48 -10.55
CA LYS A 111 -10.32 22.88 -10.91
C LYS A 111 -9.21 23.50 -10.05
N VAL A 112 -9.27 23.29 -8.73
CA VAL A 112 -8.26 23.81 -7.79
C VAL A 112 -6.86 23.25 -8.08
N HIS A 113 -6.76 22.04 -8.63
CA HIS A 113 -5.49 21.38 -8.94
C HIS A 113 -5.09 21.49 -10.42
N GLY A 114 -5.85 22.20 -11.25
CA GLY A 114 -5.56 22.40 -12.69
C GLY A 114 -5.68 21.15 -13.54
N ILE A 115 -6.56 20.21 -13.13
CA ILE A 115 -6.79 18.91 -13.76
C ILE A 115 -7.95 19.05 -14.75
N ASP A 116 -7.77 18.54 -15.97
CA ASP A 116 -8.80 18.55 -17.02
C ASP A 116 -9.64 17.26 -16.99
N THR A 117 -9.00 16.10 -16.73
CA THR A 117 -9.66 14.80 -16.70
C THR A 117 -9.19 13.97 -15.52
N VAL A 118 -10.11 13.31 -14.83
CA VAL A 118 -9.84 12.30 -13.81
C VAL A 118 -10.33 10.93 -14.30
N VAL A 119 -9.46 9.93 -14.20
CA VAL A 119 -9.78 8.54 -14.53
C VAL A 119 -9.79 7.71 -13.26
N VAL A 120 -10.97 7.24 -12.87
CA VAL A 120 -11.16 6.33 -11.75
C VAL A 120 -11.24 4.90 -12.27
N GLY A 121 -10.31 4.05 -11.83
CA GLY A 121 -10.24 2.64 -12.25
C GLY A 121 -9.02 2.30 -13.08
N GLU A 122 -9.18 1.50 -14.12
CA GLU A 122 -8.13 0.87 -14.89
C GLU A 122 -8.11 1.38 -16.34
N ALA A 123 -7.18 2.26 -16.66
CA ALA A 123 -7.08 2.92 -17.97
C ALA A 123 -6.24 2.15 -19.01
N ASP A 124 -5.68 1.00 -18.66
CA ASP A 124 -4.65 0.32 -19.46
C ASP A 124 -5.09 0.04 -20.91
N GLU A 125 -6.35 -0.38 -21.13
CA GLU A 125 -6.88 -0.67 -22.47
C GLU A 125 -7.26 0.61 -23.25
N LEU A 126 -7.52 1.72 -22.55
CA LEU A 126 -8.10 2.93 -23.12
C LEU A 126 -7.11 4.10 -23.19
N ALA A 127 -5.90 3.92 -22.67
CA ALA A 127 -4.94 5.00 -22.51
C ALA A 127 -4.62 5.71 -23.85
N LEU A 128 -4.46 4.96 -24.94
CA LEU A 128 -4.16 5.54 -26.24
C LEU A 128 -5.32 6.43 -26.77
N ASP A 129 -6.55 5.90 -26.75
CA ASP A 129 -7.72 6.64 -27.19
C ASP A 129 -7.97 7.87 -26.32
N LEU A 130 -7.84 7.72 -25.00
CA LEU A 130 -7.98 8.82 -24.05
C LEU A 130 -6.99 9.96 -24.33
N PHE A 131 -5.73 9.63 -24.65
CA PHE A 131 -4.73 10.66 -24.94
C PHE A 131 -5.03 11.37 -26.27
N HIS A 132 -5.52 10.66 -27.29
CA HIS A 132 -6.00 11.28 -28.53
C HIS A 132 -7.20 12.21 -28.28
N ASP A 133 -8.15 11.82 -27.43
CA ASP A 133 -9.31 12.66 -27.10
C ASP A 133 -8.89 13.89 -26.27
N LEU A 134 -7.91 13.75 -25.37
CA LEU A 134 -7.34 14.88 -24.64
C LEU A 134 -6.69 15.91 -25.58
N GLU A 135 -5.92 15.45 -26.56
CA GLU A 135 -5.30 16.35 -27.56
C GLU A 135 -6.34 17.11 -28.40
N LYS A 136 -7.46 16.48 -28.72
CA LYS A 136 -8.57 17.10 -29.45
C LYS A 136 -9.45 17.99 -28.57
N GLY A 137 -9.37 17.82 -27.23
CA GLY A 137 -10.25 18.50 -26.29
C GLY A 137 -11.61 17.81 -26.09
N ASP A 138 -11.76 16.58 -26.54
CA ASP A 138 -13.00 15.81 -26.52
C ASP A 138 -13.11 14.87 -25.29
N ALA A 139 -12.05 14.76 -24.46
CA ALA A 139 -12.03 13.91 -23.29
C ALA A 139 -13.02 14.40 -22.20
N PRO A 140 -13.77 13.50 -21.54
CA PRO A 140 -14.67 13.88 -20.45
C PRO A 140 -13.89 14.32 -19.20
N GLU A 141 -14.49 15.20 -18.37
CA GLU A 141 -13.88 15.60 -17.09
C GLU A 141 -13.68 14.40 -16.14
N LEU A 142 -14.63 13.47 -16.10
CA LEU A 142 -14.57 12.28 -15.23
C LEU A 142 -14.86 11.02 -16.05
N MET A 143 -13.98 10.02 -15.91
CA MET A 143 -14.13 8.71 -16.54
C MET A 143 -14.04 7.61 -15.49
N HIS A 144 -14.95 6.63 -15.58
CA HIS A 144 -14.86 5.38 -14.81
C HIS A 144 -14.61 4.23 -15.78
N CYS A 145 -13.51 3.49 -15.59
CA CYS A 145 -13.17 2.40 -16.49
C CYS A 145 -12.55 1.20 -15.74
N PHE A 146 -12.80 0.01 -16.29
CA PHE A 146 -12.21 -1.24 -15.84
C PHE A 146 -11.76 -2.05 -17.03
N VAL A 147 -10.60 -2.68 -16.91
CA VAL A 147 -10.07 -3.59 -17.93
C VAL A 147 -11.04 -4.77 -18.13
N LYS A 148 -11.49 -4.96 -19.36
CA LYS A 148 -12.37 -6.07 -19.74
C LYS A 148 -11.60 -7.38 -19.90
N ASN A 149 -10.47 -7.31 -20.59
CA ASN A 149 -9.60 -8.47 -20.82
C ASN A 149 -8.19 -8.15 -20.33
N ILE A 150 -7.73 -8.88 -19.31
CA ILE A 150 -6.38 -8.69 -18.74
C ILE A 150 -5.25 -8.92 -19.74
N GLN A 151 -5.51 -9.69 -20.80
CA GLN A 151 -4.51 -9.95 -21.86
C GLN A 151 -4.26 -8.70 -22.74
N ASN A 152 -5.19 -7.75 -22.78
CA ASN A 152 -5.04 -6.50 -23.51
C ASN A 152 -4.19 -5.46 -22.77
N ILE A 153 -3.89 -5.68 -21.50
CA ILE A 153 -3.00 -4.78 -20.74
C ILE A 153 -1.62 -4.81 -21.38
N PRO A 154 -1.03 -3.66 -21.76
CA PRO A 154 0.31 -3.63 -22.37
C PRO A 154 1.39 -4.17 -21.43
N GLU A 155 2.35 -4.93 -21.97
CA GLU A 155 3.53 -5.36 -21.22
C GLU A 155 4.45 -4.15 -20.96
N ILE A 156 5.12 -4.15 -19.81
CA ILE A 156 6.13 -3.12 -19.52
C ILE A 156 7.36 -3.31 -20.42
N THR A 157 7.90 -2.21 -20.92
CA THR A 157 9.11 -2.22 -21.76
C THR A 157 10.32 -1.55 -21.09
N LYS A 158 10.10 -0.89 -19.95
CA LYS A 158 11.13 -0.23 -19.14
C LYS A 158 10.98 -0.62 -17.67
N PRO A 159 12.04 -0.52 -16.85
CA PRO A 159 12.06 -1.04 -15.49
C PRO A 159 11.12 -0.29 -14.55
N THR A 160 10.62 -1.04 -13.57
CA THR A 160 9.70 -0.57 -12.54
C THR A 160 10.41 -0.34 -11.21
N VAL A 161 9.83 0.52 -10.36
CA VAL A 161 10.31 0.73 -8.99
C VAL A 161 10.29 -0.60 -8.24
N ASN A 162 11.39 -0.92 -7.57
CA ASN A 162 11.59 -2.17 -6.80
C ASN A 162 11.41 -3.46 -7.62
N SER A 163 11.60 -3.42 -8.93
CA SER A 163 11.37 -4.60 -9.79
C SER A 163 9.96 -5.19 -9.65
N LEU A 164 8.98 -4.34 -9.40
CA LEU A 164 7.59 -4.73 -9.21
C LEU A 164 6.94 -5.08 -10.55
N ILE A 165 6.38 -6.29 -10.67
CA ILE A 165 5.54 -6.71 -11.79
C ILE A 165 4.17 -7.13 -11.27
N GLU A 166 3.14 -6.91 -12.06
CA GLU A 166 1.77 -7.23 -11.68
C GLU A 166 1.41 -8.65 -12.11
N ALA A 167 1.08 -9.54 -11.14
CA ALA A 167 0.75 -10.92 -11.42
C ALA A 167 -0.74 -11.17 -11.65
N MET A 168 -1.60 -10.44 -10.94
CA MET A 168 -3.05 -10.60 -11.02
C MET A 168 -3.77 -9.35 -10.52
N ARG A 169 -5.04 -9.20 -10.91
CA ARG A 169 -5.98 -8.17 -10.45
C ARG A 169 -7.23 -8.80 -9.86
N GLY A 170 -7.76 -8.17 -8.82
CA GLY A 170 -8.93 -8.64 -8.07
C GLY A 170 -8.64 -9.88 -7.25
N CYS A 171 -9.40 -10.08 -6.18
CA CYS A 171 -9.29 -11.28 -5.33
C CYS A 171 -10.59 -12.08 -5.25
N GLY A 172 -11.75 -11.47 -5.54
CA GLY A 172 -13.05 -12.13 -5.58
C GLY A 172 -13.64 -12.49 -4.22
N ARG A 173 -13.04 -12.05 -3.10
CA ARG A 173 -13.47 -12.44 -1.74
C ARG A 173 -14.67 -11.68 -1.19
N GLY A 174 -15.07 -10.56 -1.78
CA GLY A 174 -16.33 -9.89 -1.46
C GLY A 174 -16.37 -9.08 -0.16
N CYS A 175 -15.24 -8.61 0.39
CA CYS A 175 -15.22 -7.72 1.54
C CYS A 175 -15.88 -6.37 1.19
N ASP A 176 -16.84 -5.89 1.96
CA ASP A 176 -17.67 -4.72 1.63
C ASP A 176 -16.92 -3.37 1.71
N PHE A 177 -15.90 -3.31 2.57
CA PHE A 177 -15.04 -2.14 2.76
C PHE A 177 -13.93 -2.00 1.70
N CYS A 178 -13.76 -3.00 0.82
CA CYS A 178 -12.60 -3.10 -0.06
C CYS A 178 -12.95 -2.67 -1.49
N ASP A 179 -12.25 -1.65 -2.02
CA ASP A 179 -12.43 -1.19 -3.40
C ASP A 179 -12.02 -2.23 -4.45
N VAL A 180 -11.03 -3.07 -4.13
CA VAL A 180 -10.57 -4.21 -4.96
C VAL A 180 -11.70 -5.20 -5.28
N ASN A 181 -12.70 -5.28 -4.44
CA ASN A 181 -13.89 -6.12 -4.62
C ASN A 181 -14.70 -5.82 -5.88
N LYS A 182 -14.59 -4.62 -6.41
CA LYS A 182 -15.24 -4.22 -7.65
C LYS A 182 -14.60 -4.89 -8.88
N ARG A 183 -13.49 -5.61 -8.70
CA ARG A 183 -12.73 -6.25 -9.77
C ARG A 183 -12.86 -7.76 -9.68
N SER A 184 -13.23 -8.39 -10.81
CA SER A 184 -13.13 -9.84 -10.94
C SER A 184 -11.67 -10.28 -10.92
N LYS A 185 -11.39 -11.42 -10.25
CA LYS A 185 -10.05 -12.03 -10.26
C LYS A 185 -9.63 -12.39 -11.68
N LYS A 186 -8.45 -11.98 -12.08
CA LYS A 186 -7.83 -12.26 -13.38
C LYS A 186 -6.32 -12.41 -13.19
N ASP A 187 -5.75 -13.47 -13.76
CA ASP A 187 -4.32 -13.78 -13.67
C ASP A 187 -3.61 -13.49 -15.01
N LEU A 188 -2.40 -12.98 -14.94
CA LEU A 188 -1.49 -12.88 -16.09
C LEU A 188 -0.72 -14.20 -16.24
N SER A 189 -0.39 -14.61 -17.49
CA SER A 189 0.32 -15.86 -17.73
C SER A 189 1.77 -15.81 -17.22
N ILE A 190 2.32 -16.99 -16.89
CA ILE A 190 3.70 -17.12 -16.38
C ILE A 190 4.70 -16.59 -17.42
N GLU A 191 4.50 -16.88 -18.69
CA GLU A 191 5.38 -16.44 -19.77
C GLU A 191 5.43 -14.92 -19.87
N ARG A 192 4.29 -14.25 -19.66
CA ARG A 192 4.23 -12.79 -19.62
C ARG A 192 4.97 -12.24 -18.41
N LEU A 193 4.72 -12.82 -17.23
CA LEU A 193 5.42 -12.42 -16.01
C LEU A 193 6.93 -12.59 -16.13
N GLN A 194 7.39 -13.64 -16.81
CA GLN A 194 8.80 -13.85 -17.10
C GLN A 194 9.36 -12.77 -18.04
N ARG A 195 8.64 -12.38 -19.11
CA ARG A 195 9.09 -11.29 -19.99
C ARG A 195 9.20 -9.97 -19.24
N GLU A 196 8.22 -9.64 -18.40
CA GLU A 196 8.27 -8.41 -17.59
C GLU A 196 9.34 -8.44 -16.50
N ALA A 197 9.55 -9.61 -15.87
CA ALA A 197 10.65 -9.80 -14.92
C ALA A 197 12.02 -9.60 -15.61
N LYS A 198 12.16 -10.09 -16.84
CA LYS A 198 13.39 -9.92 -17.62
C LYS A 198 13.74 -8.44 -17.84
N VAL A 199 12.75 -7.58 -18.10
CA VAL A 199 12.98 -6.13 -18.25
C VAL A 199 13.64 -5.54 -17.00
N ASN A 200 13.19 -5.95 -15.83
CA ASN A 200 13.74 -5.48 -14.55
C ASN A 200 15.13 -6.10 -14.25
N LEU A 201 15.31 -7.39 -14.48
CA LEU A 201 16.57 -8.09 -14.25
C LEU A 201 17.68 -7.60 -15.22
N ASP A 202 17.35 -7.37 -16.49
CA ASP A 202 18.28 -6.82 -17.49
C ASP A 202 18.71 -5.37 -17.12
N TYR A 203 17.87 -4.62 -16.45
CA TYR A 203 18.23 -3.29 -15.91
C TYR A 203 19.23 -3.36 -14.75
N GLY A 204 19.35 -4.52 -14.10
CA GLY A 204 20.29 -4.75 -13.01
C GLY A 204 19.64 -4.93 -11.61
N PHE A 205 18.33 -5.09 -11.53
CA PHE A 205 17.71 -5.57 -10.30
C PHE A 205 18.07 -7.04 -10.08
N ASP A 206 18.21 -7.43 -8.81
CA ASP A 206 18.58 -8.78 -8.40
C ASP A 206 17.40 -9.60 -7.85
N SER A 207 16.21 -9.04 -7.88
CA SER A 207 15.00 -9.63 -7.26
C SER A 207 13.77 -9.25 -8.06
N VAL A 208 12.66 -9.96 -7.84
CA VAL A 208 11.36 -9.69 -8.45
C VAL A 208 10.32 -9.59 -7.34
N TRP A 209 9.45 -8.57 -7.41
CA TRP A 209 8.30 -8.42 -6.55
C TRP A 209 7.01 -8.59 -7.35
N LEU A 210 6.21 -9.57 -6.93
CA LEU A 210 4.90 -9.85 -7.51
C LEU A 210 3.85 -8.98 -6.84
N HIS A 211 3.25 -8.07 -7.61
CA HIS A 211 2.09 -7.30 -7.16
C HIS A 211 0.82 -8.06 -7.50
N SER A 212 -0.04 -8.17 -6.50
CA SER A 212 -1.35 -8.78 -6.62
C SER A 212 -2.26 -8.25 -5.51
N ASP A 213 -3.57 -8.42 -5.67
CA ASP A 213 -4.52 -8.18 -4.59
C ASP A 213 -4.57 -9.37 -3.61
N GLU A 214 -4.19 -10.59 -4.07
CA GLU A 214 -4.10 -11.81 -3.25
C GLU A 214 -3.23 -12.86 -3.94
N MET A 215 -1.93 -12.87 -3.70
CA MET A 215 -0.98 -13.70 -4.48
C MET A 215 -1.21 -15.21 -4.36
N LEU A 216 -1.66 -15.68 -3.21
CA LEU A 216 -1.90 -17.12 -3.01
C LEU A 216 -3.14 -17.65 -3.73
N LEU A 217 -3.89 -16.77 -4.41
CA LEU A 217 -4.97 -17.17 -5.32
C LEU A 217 -4.55 -17.18 -6.80
N TYR A 218 -3.28 -16.97 -7.13
CA TYR A 218 -2.79 -17.09 -8.49
C TYR A 218 -3.04 -18.50 -9.03
N GLY A 219 -3.65 -18.60 -10.22
CA GLY A 219 -4.05 -19.87 -10.81
C GLY A 219 -5.15 -20.62 -10.06
N CYS A 220 -5.79 -20.01 -9.06
CA CYS A 220 -6.92 -20.59 -8.34
C CYS A 220 -8.23 -20.26 -9.05
N ASP A 221 -8.99 -21.30 -9.41
CA ASP A 221 -10.29 -21.23 -10.07
C ASP A 221 -11.43 -21.83 -9.24
N ASN A 222 -11.10 -22.39 -8.06
CA ASN A 222 -12.08 -23.02 -7.18
C ASN A 222 -12.84 -22.02 -6.31
N LYS A 223 -14.08 -22.38 -5.94
CA LYS A 223 -14.97 -21.53 -5.12
C LYS A 223 -14.62 -21.51 -3.63
N ASP A 224 -13.73 -22.39 -3.20
CA ASP A 224 -13.32 -22.52 -1.80
C ASP A 224 -12.07 -21.71 -1.50
N PHE A 225 -11.50 -21.04 -2.51
CA PHE A 225 -10.30 -20.22 -2.38
C PHE A 225 -9.08 -20.99 -1.83
N ILE A 226 -8.97 -22.26 -2.19
CA ILE A 226 -7.80 -23.08 -1.87
C ILE A 226 -6.69 -22.76 -2.87
N PRO A 227 -5.46 -22.43 -2.43
CA PRO A 227 -4.34 -22.12 -3.30
C PRO A 227 -4.06 -23.22 -4.33
N ASN A 228 -3.69 -22.81 -5.54
CA ASN A 228 -3.12 -23.72 -6.53
C ASN A 228 -1.62 -23.83 -6.29
N ARG A 229 -1.21 -24.82 -5.48
CA ARG A 229 0.20 -25.01 -5.06
C ARG A 229 1.14 -25.13 -6.24
N ASP A 230 0.77 -25.90 -7.24
CA ASP A 230 1.65 -26.18 -8.38
C ASP A 230 1.85 -24.91 -9.22
N ALA A 231 0.77 -24.22 -9.58
CA ALA A 231 0.85 -22.97 -10.36
C ALA A 231 1.73 -21.91 -9.68
N ILE A 232 1.57 -21.75 -8.36
CA ILE A 232 2.36 -20.77 -7.58
C ILE A 232 3.82 -21.24 -7.46
N THR A 233 4.06 -22.49 -7.15
CA THR A 233 5.42 -23.04 -7.03
C THR A 233 6.17 -22.93 -8.37
N ASP A 234 5.51 -23.22 -9.49
CA ASP A 234 6.11 -23.13 -10.81
C ASP A 234 6.40 -21.68 -11.23
N LEU A 235 5.52 -20.74 -10.87
CA LEU A 235 5.80 -19.31 -11.05
C LEU A 235 7.08 -18.89 -10.30
N TRP A 236 7.18 -19.26 -9.01
CA TRP A 236 8.38 -18.94 -8.22
C TRP A 236 9.65 -19.58 -8.77
N LYS A 237 9.60 -20.87 -9.14
CA LYS A 237 10.73 -21.59 -9.77
C LYS A 237 11.12 -20.95 -11.10
N GLY A 238 10.13 -20.60 -11.93
CA GLY A 238 10.36 -19.96 -13.23
C GLY A 238 11.10 -18.63 -13.09
N LEU A 239 10.65 -17.75 -12.20
CA LEU A 239 11.31 -16.48 -11.94
C LEU A 239 12.69 -16.66 -11.28
N LYS A 240 12.82 -17.64 -10.40
CA LYS A 240 14.12 -17.99 -9.79
C LYS A 240 15.13 -18.48 -10.83
N GLY A 241 14.68 -19.29 -11.79
CA GLY A 241 15.48 -19.79 -12.91
C GLY A 241 16.01 -18.68 -13.84
N MET A 242 15.38 -17.51 -13.85
CA MET A 242 15.84 -16.34 -14.60
C MET A 242 16.98 -15.58 -13.90
N GLY A 243 17.42 -15.99 -12.71
CA GLY A 243 18.51 -15.37 -11.98
C GLY A 243 18.09 -14.43 -10.84
N ALA A 244 16.80 -14.35 -10.52
CA ALA A 244 16.35 -13.58 -9.37
C ALA A 244 16.89 -14.18 -8.07
N ASN A 245 17.51 -13.38 -7.21
CA ASN A 245 18.01 -13.81 -5.90
C ASN A 245 16.87 -14.19 -4.94
N PHE A 246 15.72 -13.51 -5.05
CA PHE A 246 14.49 -13.88 -4.37
C PHE A 246 13.28 -13.32 -5.10
N ILE A 247 12.13 -13.90 -4.83
CA ILE A 247 10.83 -13.44 -5.30
C ILE A 247 9.98 -13.08 -4.07
N GLY A 248 9.58 -11.81 -3.97
CA GLY A 248 8.65 -11.32 -2.97
C GLY A 248 7.24 -11.18 -3.50
N THR A 249 6.29 -10.92 -2.61
CA THR A 249 4.91 -10.57 -2.99
C THR A 249 4.36 -9.48 -2.08
N THR A 250 3.41 -8.71 -2.60
CA THR A 250 2.85 -7.56 -1.88
C THR A 250 1.73 -7.94 -0.92
N HIS A 251 0.83 -8.86 -1.30
CA HIS A 251 -0.34 -9.20 -0.50
C HIS A 251 -0.63 -10.70 -0.48
N MET A 252 -1.09 -11.16 0.67
CA MET A 252 -1.61 -12.51 0.94
C MET A 252 -2.80 -12.41 1.89
N THR A 253 -3.54 -13.51 2.11
CA THR A 253 -4.51 -13.65 3.19
C THR A 253 -4.12 -14.76 4.15
N PHE A 254 -4.50 -14.60 5.42
CA PHE A 254 -4.27 -15.62 6.45
C PHE A 254 -4.99 -16.93 6.13
N SER A 255 -6.20 -16.86 5.54
CA SER A 255 -6.93 -18.07 5.15
C SER A 255 -6.22 -18.85 4.05
N ALA A 256 -5.63 -18.20 3.04
CA ALA A 256 -4.87 -18.90 2.02
C ALA A 256 -3.56 -19.49 2.56
N VAL A 257 -2.88 -18.78 3.47
CA VAL A 257 -1.69 -19.28 4.18
C VAL A 257 -2.03 -20.52 5.02
N ALA A 258 -3.10 -20.47 5.80
CA ALA A 258 -3.52 -21.59 6.66
C ALA A 258 -4.06 -22.76 5.84
N ALA A 259 -4.71 -22.53 4.70
CA ALA A 259 -5.23 -23.57 3.83
C ALA A 259 -4.13 -24.43 3.17
N ASP A 260 -2.94 -23.86 2.97
CA ASP A 260 -1.82 -24.62 2.38
C ASP A 260 -0.46 -24.27 3.03
N PRO A 261 -0.16 -24.78 4.22
CA PRO A 261 1.14 -24.58 4.88
C PRO A 261 2.33 -25.07 4.06
N GLN A 262 2.13 -26.14 3.24
CA GLN A 262 3.19 -26.69 2.42
C GLN A 262 3.58 -25.75 1.28
N LEU A 263 2.63 -24.96 0.74
CA LEU A 263 2.95 -23.93 -0.25
C LEU A 263 3.91 -22.89 0.34
N MET A 264 3.71 -22.47 1.59
CA MET A 264 4.59 -21.49 2.23
C MET A 264 6.01 -22.03 2.39
N ARG A 265 6.17 -23.33 2.72
CA ARG A 265 7.48 -24.00 2.73
C ARG A 265 8.12 -24.03 1.35
N ASN A 266 7.37 -24.44 0.32
CA ASN A 266 7.87 -24.47 -1.05
C ASN A 266 8.39 -23.09 -1.50
N ILE A 267 7.66 -22.02 -1.21
CA ILE A 267 8.09 -20.64 -1.52
C ILE A 267 9.38 -20.29 -0.74
N ALA A 268 9.43 -20.62 0.54
CA ALA A 268 10.60 -20.36 1.38
C ALA A 268 11.85 -21.12 0.88
N ASP A 269 11.67 -22.38 0.45
CA ASP A 269 12.75 -23.21 -0.08
C ASP A 269 13.27 -22.68 -1.44
N VAL A 270 12.37 -22.31 -2.36
CA VAL A 270 12.75 -21.67 -3.64
C VAL A 270 13.53 -20.38 -3.40
N ASN A 271 13.14 -19.60 -2.42
CA ASN A 271 13.83 -18.36 -2.03
C ASN A 271 15.05 -18.59 -1.15
N ARG A 272 15.30 -19.82 -0.67
CA ARG A 272 16.36 -20.16 0.27
C ARG A 272 16.32 -19.30 1.54
N GLN A 273 15.10 -19.05 2.06
CA GLN A 273 14.91 -18.11 3.17
C GLN A 273 15.59 -18.59 4.45
N HIS A 274 15.47 -19.87 4.78
CA HIS A 274 16.10 -20.47 5.96
C HIS A 274 17.63 -20.50 5.84
N GLU A 275 18.16 -20.89 4.69
CA GLU A 275 19.61 -20.97 4.46
C GLU A 275 20.26 -19.57 4.52
N THR A 276 19.62 -18.57 3.98
CA THR A 276 20.14 -17.19 3.91
C THR A 276 19.81 -16.37 5.15
N GLY A 277 18.88 -16.84 5.98
CA GLY A 277 18.31 -16.06 7.09
C GLY A 277 17.50 -14.85 6.63
N ARG A 278 17.03 -14.84 5.37
CA ARG A 278 16.26 -13.72 4.79
C ARG A 278 14.80 -13.78 5.25
N TRP A 279 14.32 -12.65 5.68
CA TRP A 279 12.91 -12.41 5.94
C TRP A 279 12.30 -11.57 4.82
N LEU A 280 11.14 -11.95 4.35
CA LEU A 280 10.37 -11.19 3.36
C LEU A 280 9.11 -10.63 4.01
N ALA A 281 8.79 -9.38 3.72
CA ALA A 281 7.56 -8.77 4.20
C ALA A 281 6.41 -8.95 3.19
N THR A 282 5.19 -9.05 3.70
CA THR A 282 3.96 -9.06 2.89
C THR A 282 2.82 -8.42 3.67
N ASN A 283 1.84 -7.83 2.97
CA ASN A 283 0.66 -7.25 3.59
C ASN A 283 -0.45 -8.30 3.71
N LEU A 284 -1.14 -8.30 4.85
CA LEU A 284 -2.28 -9.17 5.11
C LEU A 284 -3.36 -8.40 5.90
N GLY A 285 -4.62 -8.60 5.54
CA GLY A 285 -5.73 -8.02 6.28
C GLY A 285 -6.26 -9.01 7.34
N ILE A 286 -6.25 -8.62 8.61
CA ILE A 286 -7.01 -9.26 9.69
C ILE A 286 -8.39 -8.64 9.75
N GLU A 287 -8.42 -7.34 9.74
CA GLU A 287 -9.51 -6.38 9.84
C GLU A 287 -10.22 -6.43 11.19
N THR A 288 -10.77 -7.56 11.56
CA THR A 288 -11.37 -7.88 12.86
C THR A 288 -11.38 -9.39 13.05
N VAL A 289 -11.51 -9.85 14.30
CA VAL A 289 -11.78 -11.28 14.60
C VAL A 289 -13.08 -11.47 15.38
N SER A 290 -13.89 -10.42 15.53
CA SER A 290 -15.25 -10.56 16.05
C SER A 290 -16.11 -11.38 15.09
N PRO A 291 -16.75 -12.49 15.53
CA PRO A 291 -17.55 -13.33 14.64
C PRO A 291 -18.70 -12.59 13.96
N SER A 292 -19.35 -11.65 14.66
CA SER A 292 -20.43 -10.82 14.13
C SER A 292 -19.94 -9.94 13.00
N MET A 293 -18.81 -9.24 13.19
CA MET A 293 -18.21 -8.34 12.23
C MET A 293 -17.62 -9.09 11.04
N VAL A 294 -16.96 -10.22 11.28
CA VAL A 294 -16.45 -11.11 10.21
C VAL A 294 -17.57 -11.56 9.30
N LYS A 295 -18.67 -12.05 9.86
CA LYS A 295 -19.84 -12.50 9.10
C LYS A 295 -20.46 -11.36 8.28
N LYS A 296 -20.46 -10.14 8.82
CA LYS A 296 -21.10 -9.00 8.18
C LYS A 296 -20.25 -8.37 7.08
N HIS A 297 -18.95 -8.18 7.30
CA HIS A 297 -18.11 -7.32 6.48
C HIS A 297 -17.04 -8.02 5.66
N LEU A 298 -16.59 -9.22 6.06
CA LEU A 298 -15.48 -9.88 5.40
C LEU A 298 -15.87 -10.77 4.20
N GLY A 299 -17.16 -10.91 3.90
CA GLY A 299 -17.64 -11.72 2.79
C GLY A 299 -17.15 -13.17 2.89
N VAL A 300 -16.42 -13.64 1.87
CA VAL A 300 -15.84 -14.99 1.86
C VAL A 300 -14.33 -15.00 2.17
N LYS A 301 -13.82 -13.95 2.83
CA LYS A 301 -12.39 -13.83 3.16
C LYS A 301 -11.87 -14.98 4.01
N THR A 302 -12.72 -15.58 4.85
CA THR A 302 -12.34 -16.70 5.72
C THR A 302 -12.18 -18.02 4.98
N ARG A 303 -12.84 -18.21 3.83
CA ARG A 303 -12.80 -19.49 3.10
C ARG A 303 -11.37 -19.96 2.82
N PRO A 304 -11.13 -21.29 2.97
CA PRO A 304 -12.10 -22.40 3.10
C PRO A 304 -12.68 -22.64 4.51
N PHE A 305 -12.29 -21.84 5.50
CA PHE A 305 -12.69 -21.99 6.89
C PHE A 305 -14.06 -21.33 7.18
N ALA A 306 -14.72 -21.76 8.23
CA ALA A 306 -15.92 -21.10 8.72
C ALA A 306 -15.61 -19.70 9.29
N THR A 307 -16.59 -18.80 9.32
CA THR A 307 -16.40 -17.42 9.82
C THR A 307 -16.02 -17.38 11.30
N GLU A 308 -16.53 -18.33 12.07
CA GLU A 308 -16.27 -18.48 13.50
C GLU A 308 -14.82 -18.91 13.80
N GLU A 309 -14.16 -19.55 12.84
CA GLU A 309 -12.76 -19.99 12.96
C GLU A 309 -11.76 -18.88 12.66
N TRP A 310 -12.20 -17.70 12.18
CA TRP A 310 -11.29 -16.68 11.66
C TRP A 310 -10.17 -16.31 12.64
N GLY A 311 -10.48 -16.14 13.93
CA GLY A 311 -9.46 -15.84 14.94
C GLY A 311 -8.38 -16.91 15.07
N SER A 312 -8.73 -18.21 14.99
CA SER A 312 -7.75 -19.32 14.99
C SER A 312 -6.97 -19.40 13.69
N VAL A 313 -7.62 -19.18 12.54
CA VAL A 313 -6.99 -19.13 11.22
C VAL A 313 -5.94 -18.02 11.14
N VAL A 314 -6.22 -16.85 11.70
CA VAL A 314 -5.24 -15.74 11.77
C VAL A 314 -4.04 -16.12 12.63
N ARG A 315 -4.24 -16.75 13.79
CA ARG A 315 -3.13 -17.21 14.66
C ARG A 315 -2.28 -18.27 13.97
N GLU A 316 -2.91 -19.28 13.38
CA GLU A 316 -2.22 -20.35 12.65
C GLU A 316 -1.45 -19.80 11.45
N GLY A 317 -2.09 -18.97 10.63
CA GLY A 317 -1.42 -18.34 9.48
C GLY A 317 -0.27 -17.45 9.89
N ALA A 318 -0.37 -16.73 11.01
CA ALA A 318 0.73 -15.93 11.56
C ALA A 318 1.93 -16.80 11.98
N GLN A 319 1.68 -17.96 12.59
CA GLN A 319 2.73 -18.92 12.96
C GLN A 319 3.39 -19.51 11.70
N ILE A 320 2.60 -19.98 10.72
CA ILE A 320 3.11 -20.51 9.46
C ILE A 320 3.99 -19.51 8.74
N LEU A 321 3.58 -18.23 8.67
CA LEU A 321 4.37 -17.16 8.07
C LEU A 321 5.70 -16.97 8.80
N ASN A 322 5.69 -16.87 10.11
CA ASN A 322 6.92 -16.67 10.89
C ASN A 322 7.86 -17.89 10.80
N ASP A 323 7.32 -19.11 10.80
CA ASP A 323 8.11 -20.34 10.64
C ASP A 323 8.80 -20.41 9.28
N ASN A 324 8.25 -19.77 8.26
CA ASN A 324 8.81 -19.69 6.91
C ASN A 324 9.51 -18.35 6.61
N HIS A 325 9.95 -17.63 7.62
CA HIS A 325 10.67 -16.35 7.52
C HIS A 325 9.91 -15.27 6.74
N TRP A 326 8.58 -15.23 6.87
CA TRP A 326 7.78 -14.11 6.44
C TRP A 326 7.49 -13.16 7.61
N PHE A 327 7.54 -11.87 7.32
CA PHE A 327 7.25 -10.78 8.23
C PHE A 327 5.93 -10.14 7.83
N PRO A 328 4.80 -10.52 8.44
CA PRO A 328 3.50 -9.93 8.13
C PRO A 328 3.43 -8.44 8.49
N ALA A 329 2.93 -7.62 7.58
CA ALA A 329 2.43 -6.29 7.86
C ALA A 329 0.89 -6.37 7.82
N ALA A 330 0.31 -6.72 8.96
CA ALA A 330 -1.12 -6.95 9.06
C ALA A 330 -1.89 -5.64 9.28
N THR A 331 -3.16 -5.59 8.84
CA THR A 331 -4.07 -4.48 9.11
C THR A 331 -5.22 -4.90 9.99
N ILE A 332 -5.69 -4.00 10.83
CA ILE A 332 -6.92 -4.09 11.60
C ILE A 332 -7.71 -2.81 11.33
N ILE A 333 -9.02 -2.93 11.14
CA ILE A 333 -9.93 -1.78 10.99
C ILE A 333 -10.63 -1.54 12.32
N ILE A 334 -10.59 -0.30 12.78
CA ILE A 334 -11.17 0.14 14.06
C ILE A 334 -12.23 1.20 13.78
N GLY A 335 -13.36 1.10 14.47
CA GLY A 335 -14.42 2.08 14.39
C GLY A 335 -15.35 1.86 13.22
N TRP A 336 -15.70 0.60 12.95
CA TRP A 336 -16.80 0.30 12.04
C TRP A 336 -18.09 0.96 12.52
N PRO A 337 -19.01 1.36 11.64
CA PRO A 337 -20.23 2.07 12.03
C PRO A 337 -21.11 1.33 13.07
N ASP A 338 -21.01 0.01 13.09
CA ASP A 338 -21.80 -0.89 13.92
C ASP A 338 -20.97 -1.73 14.91
N GLU A 339 -19.69 -1.37 15.10
CA GLU A 339 -18.79 -2.03 16.03
C GLU A 339 -19.17 -1.73 17.48
N THR A 340 -19.40 -2.77 18.27
CA THR A 340 -19.62 -2.69 19.71
C THR A 340 -18.32 -2.83 20.50
N PRO A 341 -18.27 -2.43 21.78
CA PRO A 341 -17.10 -2.68 22.63
C PRO A 341 -16.71 -4.17 22.73
N ASP A 342 -17.70 -5.07 22.72
CA ASP A 342 -17.46 -6.53 22.77
C ASP A 342 -16.79 -7.00 21.46
N ASP A 343 -17.13 -6.42 20.30
CA ASP A 343 -16.49 -6.74 19.04
C ASP A 343 -15.00 -6.37 19.06
N SER A 344 -14.67 -5.20 19.59
CA SER A 344 -13.27 -4.79 19.78
C SER A 344 -12.53 -5.73 20.74
N GLN A 345 -13.19 -6.26 21.77
CA GLN A 345 -12.58 -7.16 22.76
C GLN A 345 -12.05 -8.46 22.14
N PHE A 346 -12.76 -9.06 21.19
CA PHE A 346 -12.27 -10.25 20.46
C PHE A 346 -10.91 -9.99 19.82
N THR A 347 -10.75 -8.81 19.20
CA THR A 347 -9.49 -8.46 18.52
C THR A 347 -8.39 -8.06 19.52
N ILE A 348 -8.74 -7.46 20.66
CA ILE A 348 -7.81 -7.22 21.77
C ILE A 348 -7.24 -8.53 22.30
N ASP A 349 -8.08 -9.55 22.48
CA ASP A 349 -7.64 -10.86 22.97
C ASP A 349 -6.69 -11.54 21.97
N MET A 350 -6.97 -11.45 20.68
CA MET A 350 -6.02 -11.91 19.65
C MET A 350 -4.68 -11.17 19.73
N MET A 351 -4.67 -9.85 20.00
CA MET A 351 -3.42 -9.11 20.17
C MET A 351 -2.61 -9.57 21.39
N ASN A 352 -3.30 -10.01 22.46
CA ASN A 352 -2.66 -10.65 23.62
C ASN A 352 -2.05 -12.01 23.23
N ASP A 353 -2.74 -12.80 22.40
CA ASP A 353 -2.21 -14.06 21.88
C ASP A 353 -0.95 -13.83 21.02
N PHE A 354 -0.93 -12.82 20.16
CA PHE A 354 0.24 -12.45 19.38
C PHE A 354 1.47 -12.13 20.24
N ARG A 355 1.25 -11.57 21.40
CA ARG A 355 2.31 -11.32 22.37
C ARG A 355 2.85 -12.62 22.97
N THR A 356 1.97 -13.57 23.34
CA THR A 356 2.36 -14.86 23.96
C THR A 356 3.06 -15.78 22.95
N MET A 357 2.62 -15.83 21.70
CA MET A 357 3.22 -16.64 20.64
C MET A 357 4.47 -15.99 20.02
N ASN A 358 4.91 -14.85 20.53
CA ASN A 358 6.06 -14.10 20.01
C ASN A 358 5.96 -13.77 18.51
N PHE A 359 4.78 -13.35 18.09
CA PHE A 359 4.50 -12.99 16.70
C PHE A 359 5.49 -11.92 16.19
N ARG A 360 6.13 -12.20 15.08
CA ARG A 360 7.08 -11.31 14.37
C ARG A 360 6.39 -10.69 13.17
N GLY A 361 5.67 -9.63 13.39
CA GLY A 361 4.96 -8.86 12.37
C GLY A 361 4.43 -7.56 12.94
N LEU A 362 4.16 -6.61 12.07
CA LEU A 362 3.48 -5.36 12.43
C LEU A 362 1.98 -5.54 12.30
N VAL A 363 1.22 -4.83 13.14
CA VAL A 363 -0.23 -4.74 13.06
C VAL A 363 -0.60 -3.26 13.00
N ALA A 364 -1.01 -2.80 11.83
CA ALA A 364 -1.42 -1.42 11.61
C ALA A 364 -2.90 -1.24 11.99
N PRO A 365 -3.20 -0.50 13.07
CA PRO A 365 -4.57 -0.14 13.37
C PRO A 365 -5.00 0.99 12.44
N LEU A 366 -5.95 0.71 11.54
CA LEU A 366 -6.49 1.67 10.59
C LEU A 366 -7.89 2.08 11.04
N LEU A 367 -8.19 3.38 11.00
CA LEU A 367 -9.54 3.86 11.23
C LEU A 367 -10.42 3.53 10.03
N TYR A 368 -11.67 3.12 10.30
CA TYR A 368 -12.64 2.85 9.25
C TYR A 368 -12.82 4.09 8.35
N GLN A 369 -12.66 3.89 7.05
CA GLN A 369 -12.80 4.93 6.04
C GLN A 369 -13.92 4.58 5.09
N ASP A 370 -14.95 5.41 5.07
CA ASP A 370 -16.02 5.34 4.08
C ASP A 370 -15.61 6.13 2.83
N PHE A 371 -15.47 5.44 1.70
CA PHE A 371 -15.16 6.08 0.41
C PHE A 371 -16.25 7.04 -0.07
N SER A 372 -17.48 6.96 0.50
CA SER A 372 -18.53 7.96 0.27
C SER A 372 -18.33 9.25 1.09
N GLU A 373 -17.35 9.31 1.95
CA GLU A 373 -16.99 10.42 2.86
C GLU A 373 -18.07 10.76 3.92
N LYS A 374 -19.09 9.90 4.11
CA LYS A 374 -20.22 10.21 5.01
C LYS A 374 -20.02 9.68 6.44
N ASN A 375 -19.41 8.50 6.58
CA ASN A 375 -19.37 7.76 7.86
C ASN A 375 -17.96 7.34 8.26
N SER A 376 -16.94 8.08 7.84
CA SER A 376 -15.56 7.75 8.22
C SER A 376 -15.32 7.97 9.72
N MET A 377 -14.57 7.05 10.33
CA MET A 377 -14.18 7.17 11.72
C MET A 377 -13.03 8.18 11.89
N HIS A 378 -13.13 8.98 12.93
CA HIS A 378 -12.08 9.91 13.35
C HIS A 378 -11.52 9.49 14.70
N PHE A 379 -10.24 9.76 14.93
CA PHE A 379 -9.55 9.37 16.16
C PHE A 379 -10.26 9.88 17.41
N GLY A 380 -10.84 11.08 17.35
CA GLY A 380 -11.59 11.68 18.44
C GLY A 380 -12.92 11.00 18.81
N ASN A 381 -13.41 10.12 17.96
CA ASN A 381 -14.68 9.44 18.16
C ASN A 381 -14.51 7.98 18.66
N LEU A 382 -13.27 7.55 18.91
CA LEU A 382 -13.00 6.20 19.41
C LEU A 382 -13.53 6.04 20.84
N ASN A 383 -14.24 4.95 21.09
CA ASN A 383 -14.58 4.55 22.46
C ASN A 383 -13.37 3.90 23.17
N GLU A 384 -13.53 3.57 24.47
CA GLU A 384 -12.44 3.02 25.29
C GLU A 384 -11.90 1.68 24.75
N ALA A 385 -12.79 0.77 24.30
CA ALA A 385 -12.37 -0.53 23.76
C ALA A 385 -11.61 -0.37 22.43
N GLN A 386 -12.11 0.46 21.52
CA GLN A 386 -11.47 0.77 20.25
C GLN A 386 -10.09 1.42 20.45
N PHE A 387 -10.00 2.34 21.42
CA PHE A 387 -8.72 2.96 21.76
C PHE A 387 -7.76 1.97 22.40
N THR A 388 -8.25 1.08 23.25
CA THR A 388 -7.45 -0.01 23.83
C THR A 388 -6.91 -0.93 22.74
N LEU A 389 -7.72 -1.29 21.75
CA LEU A 389 -7.28 -2.07 20.59
C LEU A 389 -6.18 -1.34 19.80
N PHE A 390 -6.38 -0.04 19.51
CA PHE A 390 -5.38 0.79 18.85
C PHE A 390 -4.05 0.77 19.61
N TRP A 391 -4.10 0.89 20.93
CA TRP A 391 -2.92 0.83 21.79
C TRP A 391 -2.23 -0.53 21.78
N ARG A 392 -3.00 -1.64 21.84
CA ARG A 392 -2.44 -2.99 21.79
C ARG A 392 -1.69 -3.28 20.50
N CYS A 393 -2.18 -2.78 19.37
CA CYS A 393 -1.45 -2.85 18.09
C CYS A 393 -0.10 -2.13 18.18
N TRP A 394 -0.07 -0.93 18.74
CA TRP A 394 1.18 -0.18 18.92
C TRP A 394 2.15 -0.81 19.91
N GLU A 395 1.66 -1.40 21.00
CA GLU A 395 2.51 -2.16 21.92
C GLU A 395 3.20 -3.33 21.20
N ASN A 396 2.46 -4.09 20.39
CA ASN A 396 3.04 -5.14 19.56
C ASN A 396 4.10 -4.57 18.61
N ASN A 397 3.76 -3.53 17.85
CA ASN A 397 4.65 -2.94 16.84
C ASN A 397 5.96 -2.44 17.46
N LEU A 398 5.88 -1.77 18.59
CA LEU A 398 7.07 -1.27 19.30
C LEU A 398 7.94 -2.39 19.87
N ARG A 399 7.32 -3.48 20.36
CA ARG A 399 8.04 -4.69 20.76
C ARG A 399 8.80 -5.27 19.56
N VAL A 400 8.09 -5.52 18.46
CA VAL A 400 8.68 -6.12 17.25
C VAL A 400 9.77 -5.22 16.65
N ILE A 401 9.57 -3.92 16.58
CA ILE A 401 10.61 -2.96 16.12
C ILE A 401 11.87 -3.09 16.98
N ASN A 402 11.72 -3.18 18.30
CA ASN A 402 12.87 -3.38 19.19
C ASN A 402 13.62 -4.69 18.92
N ASP A 403 12.90 -5.75 18.58
CA ASP A 403 13.48 -7.08 18.32
C ASP A 403 14.18 -7.14 16.94
N ILE A 404 13.71 -6.37 15.96
CA ILE A 404 14.32 -6.33 14.61
C ILE A 404 15.47 -5.33 14.48
N ILE A 405 15.60 -4.34 15.39
CA ILE A 405 16.72 -3.37 15.37
C ILE A 405 18.09 -4.07 15.25
N PRO A 406 18.42 -5.10 16.04
CA PRO A 406 19.70 -5.79 15.90
C PRO A 406 19.86 -6.49 14.54
N ILE A 407 18.78 -6.96 13.93
CA ILE A 407 18.79 -7.62 12.61
C ILE A 407 19.10 -6.59 11.51
N ILE A 408 18.45 -5.43 11.55
CA ILE A 408 18.71 -4.31 10.61
C ILE A 408 20.18 -3.87 10.71
N LEU A 409 20.72 -3.81 11.92
CA LEU A 409 22.08 -3.37 12.15
C LEU A 409 23.16 -4.42 11.79
N ARG A 410 22.78 -5.68 11.49
CA ARG A 410 23.70 -6.68 10.91
C ARG A 410 24.09 -6.39 9.47
N ASN A 411 23.38 -5.47 8.79
CA ASN A 411 23.70 -5.08 7.42
C ASN A 411 25.17 -4.63 7.31
N LYS A 412 25.91 -5.21 6.33
CA LYS A 412 27.34 -4.97 6.11
C LYS A 412 27.64 -3.56 5.58
N THR A 413 26.64 -2.83 5.11
CA THR A 413 26.78 -1.49 4.53
C THR A 413 27.28 -0.45 5.55
N TYR A 414 27.04 -0.67 6.83
CA TYR A 414 27.39 0.29 7.89
C TYR A 414 28.55 -0.20 8.75
N GLY A 415 29.54 0.65 8.98
CA GLY A 415 30.64 0.38 9.91
C GLY A 415 30.19 0.39 11.38
N PRO A 416 31.00 -0.18 12.32
CA PRO A 416 30.62 -0.32 13.72
C PRO A 416 30.17 0.98 14.41
N PRO A 417 30.84 2.14 14.24
CA PRO A 417 30.40 3.39 14.87
C PRO A 417 29.01 3.83 14.41
N MET A 418 28.71 3.69 13.11
CA MET A 418 27.40 4.04 12.55
C MET A 418 26.30 3.12 13.09
N LYS A 419 26.58 1.83 13.27
CA LYS A 419 25.63 0.86 13.84
C LYS A 419 25.28 1.20 15.28
N ILE A 420 26.26 1.57 16.11
CA ILE A 420 26.04 2.00 17.50
C ILE A 420 25.18 3.27 17.53
N PHE A 421 25.50 4.26 16.70
CA PHE A 421 24.76 5.50 16.59
C PHE A 421 23.30 5.26 16.16
N MET A 422 23.08 4.44 15.10
CA MET A 422 21.75 4.08 14.64
C MET A 422 20.97 3.31 15.71
N TYR A 423 21.61 2.37 16.42
CA TYR A 423 20.99 1.65 17.53
C TYR A 423 20.46 2.62 18.59
N GLY A 424 21.29 3.57 19.01
CA GLY A 424 20.93 4.59 19.99
C GLY A 424 19.72 5.43 19.52
N ILE A 425 19.74 5.92 18.27
CA ILE A 425 18.64 6.71 17.69
C ILE A 425 17.36 5.90 17.62
N LEU A 426 17.41 4.66 17.12
CA LEU A 426 16.23 3.81 16.99
C LEU A 426 15.62 3.48 18.36
N LYS A 427 16.44 3.14 19.35
CA LYS A 427 15.98 2.91 20.73
C LYS A 427 15.41 4.16 21.38
N ALA A 428 16.05 5.31 21.22
CA ALA A 428 15.55 6.59 21.73
C ALA A 428 14.24 6.99 21.04
N GLY A 429 14.14 6.80 19.72
CA GLY A 429 12.92 7.03 18.96
C GLY A 429 11.76 6.14 19.43
N THR A 430 12.01 4.85 19.59
CA THR A 430 10.99 3.90 20.11
C THR A 430 10.54 4.31 21.51
N TRP A 431 11.48 4.68 22.38
CA TRP A 431 11.16 5.16 23.74
C TRP A 431 10.33 6.46 23.70
N ALA A 432 10.69 7.42 22.86
CA ALA A 432 9.96 8.67 22.72
C ALA A 432 8.52 8.46 22.22
N ILE A 433 8.34 7.58 21.23
CA ILE A 433 7.01 7.19 20.74
C ILE A 433 6.21 6.51 21.85
N MET A 434 6.80 5.57 22.59
CA MET A 434 6.16 4.91 23.73
C MET A 434 5.69 5.92 24.78
N ARG A 435 6.56 6.85 25.13
CA ARG A 435 6.25 7.91 26.12
C ARG A 435 5.11 8.80 25.64
N TYR A 436 5.13 9.21 24.36
CA TYR A 436 4.09 10.01 23.74
C TYR A 436 2.74 9.30 23.75
N LEU A 437 2.71 8.05 23.28
CA LEU A 437 1.49 7.25 23.24
C LEU A 437 0.93 6.96 24.63
N ARG A 438 1.78 6.67 25.64
CA ARG A 438 1.35 6.51 27.04
C ARG A 438 0.75 7.79 27.62
N GLY A 439 1.32 8.95 27.27
CA GLY A 439 0.78 10.24 27.65
C GLY A 439 -0.60 10.48 27.06
N LEU A 440 -0.76 10.17 25.78
CA LEU A 440 -2.03 10.26 25.06
C LEU A 440 -3.11 9.36 25.70
N CYS A 441 -2.77 8.10 25.98
CA CYS A 441 -3.66 7.18 26.68
C CYS A 441 -4.10 7.74 28.05
N LYS A 442 -3.14 8.23 28.83
CA LYS A 442 -3.44 8.76 30.16
C LYS A 442 -4.37 9.98 30.10
N ASP A 443 -4.22 10.84 29.09
CA ASP A 443 -5.09 12.00 28.92
C ASP A 443 -6.53 11.57 28.56
N LEU A 444 -6.69 10.58 27.69
CA LEU A 444 -8.00 9.99 27.35
C LEU A 444 -8.67 9.32 28.55
N PHE A 445 -7.95 8.49 29.27
CA PHE A 445 -8.47 7.84 30.49
C PHE A 445 -8.81 8.81 31.62
N ASN A 446 -8.20 9.99 31.63
CA ASN A 446 -8.54 11.07 32.58
C ASN A 446 -9.72 11.93 32.10
N GLY A 447 -10.45 11.50 31.07
CA GLY A 447 -11.66 12.18 30.57
C GLY A 447 -11.40 13.46 29.78
N ARG A 448 -10.17 13.68 29.29
CA ARG A 448 -9.91 14.78 28.36
C ARG A 448 -10.55 14.50 27.01
N THR A 449 -11.19 15.50 26.45
CA THR A 449 -11.76 15.39 25.12
C THR A 449 -10.66 15.29 24.05
N PRO A 450 -10.96 14.71 22.90
CA PRO A 450 -10.02 14.67 21.77
C PRO A 450 -9.52 16.05 21.36
N GLU A 451 -10.38 17.07 21.39
CA GLU A 451 -10.03 18.44 21.07
C GLU A 451 -8.99 19.00 22.06
N GLU A 452 -9.17 18.79 23.35
CA GLU A 452 -8.21 19.19 24.39
C GLU A 452 -6.86 18.50 24.23
N ILE A 453 -6.88 17.21 23.79
CA ILE A 453 -5.68 16.45 23.54
C ILE A 453 -4.95 16.99 22.30
N ILE A 454 -5.66 17.21 21.21
CA ILE A 454 -5.10 17.80 19.97
C ILE A 454 -4.48 19.17 20.29
N GLU A 455 -5.18 20.01 21.02
CA GLU A 455 -4.68 21.32 21.40
C GLU A 455 -3.41 21.24 22.27
N LYS A 456 -3.38 20.35 23.27
CA LYS A 456 -2.20 20.13 24.13
C LYS A 456 -0.96 19.73 23.35
N TYR A 457 -1.12 18.77 22.41
CA TYR A 457 0.02 18.22 21.66
C TYR A 457 0.40 19.05 20.43
N SER A 458 -0.51 19.84 19.86
CA SER A 458 -0.19 20.81 18.81
C SER A 458 0.58 22.03 19.36
N ARG A 459 0.20 22.54 20.52
CA ARG A 459 0.93 23.63 21.20
C ARG A 459 2.37 23.22 21.56
N SER A 460 2.61 21.99 21.96
CA SER A 460 3.96 21.50 22.26
C SER A 460 4.89 21.49 21.04
N ARG A 461 4.35 21.25 19.83
CA ARG A 461 5.10 21.31 18.56
C ARG A 461 5.45 22.74 18.15
N SER A 462 4.56 23.71 18.39
CA SER A 462 4.81 25.12 18.05
C SER A 462 5.91 25.73 18.92
N VAL A 463 5.96 25.38 20.21
CA VAL A 463 6.99 25.86 21.15
C VAL A 463 8.37 25.26 20.83
N THR A 464 8.43 24.01 20.37
CA THR A 464 9.70 23.37 20.01
C THR A 464 10.26 23.91 18.67
N SER A 465 9.40 24.21 17.70
CA SER A 465 9.81 24.83 16.43
C SER A 465 10.21 26.31 16.61
N GLN A 466 9.55 27.08 17.46
CA GLN A 466 9.95 28.46 17.78
C GLN A 466 11.29 28.49 18.52
N LYS A 467 11.55 27.57 19.46
CA LYS A 467 12.84 27.50 20.17
C LYS A 467 14.01 27.06 19.25
N MET A 468 13.76 26.35 18.19
CA MET A 468 14.80 26.03 17.19
C MET A 468 15.09 27.20 16.24
N ILE A 469 14.11 28.03 15.94
CA ILE A 469 14.29 29.22 15.07
C ILE A 469 15.00 30.33 15.82
N THR A 470 14.68 30.57 17.11
CA THR A 470 15.33 31.59 17.95
C THR A 470 16.76 31.25 18.39
N LYS A 471 17.24 30.02 18.19
CA LYS A 471 18.65 29.64 18.38
C LYS A 471 19.54 29.72 17.14
N LYS A 472 18.98 30.12 16.00
CA LYS A 472 19.70 30.28 14.73
C LYS A 472 19.70 31.73 14.20
N LEU A 473 19.22 32.70 14.98
CA LEU A 473 19.42 34.14 14.84
C LEU A 473 20.30 34.64 15.99
#